data_3ed4032c659338ddf39f2a820a39d8b2
#
_entry.id   3ed4032c659338ddf39f2a820a39d8b2
#
_cell.length_a   1.000
_cell.length_b   1.000
_cell.length_c   1.000
_cell.angle_alpha   90.00
_cell.angle_beta   90.00
_cell.angle_gamma   90.00
#
_symmetry.space_group_name_H-M   'P 1'
#
loop_
_entity.id
_entity.type
_entity.pdbx_description
1 polymer ?
#
loop_
_entity_poly.entity_id
_entity_poly.type
_entity_poly.pdbx_seq_one_letter_code
_entity_poly.pdbx_strand_id
1 'polypeptide(L)'
;MADDKKIIFSMVGVSKDTPQGKQIIKNIHLSFYYGAKIGIIGLNGSGKSTVMKIIAGLDKTFRGEVVFSDGYTIGYLSQEPELDESKTVKEIVMEGVQETVDVLAEFEDINNSFMDEEILNDPDKMEKLIDRQGKVQDQIDAMDAWELDTKLERAMDALRCAPEDQLIGTLSGGERRRVALCRLLLRNPDVLLLDEPTNHLDAESIEWLEQHLQQYKGTVIAVTHDRYFLDNVAGWILELDRGQGIPWKGNYSSWLEQKGSKLKEEEKSESKRQKMLARELEWVRMNTKGRQSKNKARIANYDKMMAEDIQTKESFLEIPIPNGPRLGSNVIDAEHVSKAFGDKLLYTDLNFSLPPAGIVGVIGPNGAGKTTIFKMIMEGLLPDSGEFKIGETVKIGYVDQTHADISAERTVFDVVSDGLEYVEVGSQKINSRAYLSKFNFGGSDQNKKVGVLSGGELNRLHLAMTLKTEANVLLLDEPTNDIDINTLRALEEGIQNFAGCAVVISHDRWFLDRICIHILAFEGDSE
;
A
#
# COMPACT_ATOMS: atom_id res chain seq x y z
N MET A 1 -14.21 -20.58 -27.39
CA MET A 1 -13.81 -21.61 -26.43
C MET A 1 -14.23 -21.10 -25.10
N ALA A 2 -15.12 -21.76 -24.38
CA ALA A 2 -15.44 -21.43 -23.01
C ALA A 2 -14.17 -21.75 -22.19
N ASP A 3 -13.56 -20.70 -21.62
CA ASP A 3 -12.46 -20.81 -20.71
C ASP A 3 -13.00 -21.53 -19.47
N ASP A 4 -12.65 -22.80 -19.28
CA ASP A 4 -12.95 -23.56 -18.06
C ASP A 4 -12.11 -22.97 -16.91
N LYS A 5 -12.52 -21.81 -16.42
CA LYS A 5 -11.89 -21.14 -15.26
C LYS A 5 -12.18 -21.97 -14.02
N LYS A 6 -11.19 -22.76 -13.61
CA LYS A 6 -11.28 -23.55 -12.39
C LYS A 6 -11.38 -22.64 -11.17
N ILE A 7 -12.44 -22.80 -10.38
CA ILE A 7 -12.59 -22.08 -9.11
C ILE A 7 -11.61 -22.69 -8.10
N ILE A 8 -10.78 -21.84 -7.50
CA ILE A 8 -9.80 -22.25 -6.49
C ILE A 8 -10.36 -22.14 -5.07
N PHE A 9 -11.13 -21.08 -4.81
CA PHE A 9 -11.90 -20.94 -3.57
C PHE A 9 -13.09 -20.00 -3.75
N SER A 10 -14.05 -20.10 -2.81
CA SER A 10 -15.23 -19.25 -2.75
C SER A 10 -15.48 -18.74 -1.34
N MET A 11 -15.85 -17.48 -1.22
CA MET A 11 -16.38 -16.86 -0.02
C MET A 11 -17.90 -16.87 -0.10
N VAL A 12 -18.58 -17.43 0.89
CA VAL A 12 -20.05 -17.58 0.92
C VAL A 12 -20.61 -16.88 2.16
N GLY A 13 -21.28 -15.76 1.97
CA GLY A 13 -21.94 -15.01 3.05
C GLY A 13 -20.98 -14.47 4.12
N VAL A 14 -19.73 -14.18 3.73
CA VAL A 14 -18.70 -13.76 4.69
C VAL A 14 -19.02 -12.40 5.28
N SER A 15 -19.13 -12.35 6.61
CA SER A 15 -19.40 -11.13 7.38
C SER A 15 -18.53 -11.09 8.63
N LYS A 16 -18.03 -9.90 8.97
CA LYS A 16 -17.16 -9.68 10.13
C LYS A 16 -17.50 -8.40 10.85
N ASP A 17 -17.62 -8.48 12.16
CA ASP A 17 -17.81 -7.33 13.05
C ASP A 17 -16.53 -7.07 13.85
N THR A 18 -16.25 -5.80 14.20
CA THR A 18 -15.19 -5.47 15.17
C THR A 18 -15.60 -5.89 16.57
N PRO A 19 -14.66 -6.03 17.53
CA PRO A 19 -14.99 -6.25 18.94
C PRO A 19 -15.92 -5.18 19.53
N GLN A 20 -15.96 -3.99 18.93
CA GLN A 20 -16.83 -2.87 19.32
C GLN A 20 -18.21 -2.92 18.65
N GLY A 21 -18.52 -3.97 17.87
CA GLY A 21 -19.82 -4.16 17.20
C GLY A 21 -20.00 -3.42 15.87
N LYS A 22 -18.97 -2.76 15.35
CA LYS A 22 -19.01 -2.14 14.02
C LYS A 22 -18.78 -3.22 12.95
N GLN A 23 -19.69 -3.34 12.00
CA GLN A 23 -19.57 -4.28 10.89
C GLN A 23 -18.57 -3.77 9.85
N ILE A 24 -17.48 -4.52 9.64
CA ILE A 24 -16.43 -4.21 8.66
C ILE A 24 -16.72 -4.86 7.32
N ILE A 25 -17.14 -6.13 7.33
CA ILE A 25 -17.44 -6.94 6.15
C ILE A 25 -18.89 -7.38 6.22
N LYS A 26 -19.64 -7.23 5.10
CA LYS A 26 -21.06 -7.48 5.02
C LYS A 26 -21.38 -8.45 3.90
N ASN A 27 -21.69 -9.70 4.25
CA ASN A 27 -22.28 -10.70 3.37
C ASN A 27 -21.60 -10.79 1.98
N ILE A 28 -20.27 -10.96 1.98
CA ILE A 28 -19.49 -11.09 0.74
C ILE A 28 -19.71 -12.48 0.14
N HIS A 29 -20.11 -12.51 -1.14
CA HIS A 29 -20.23 -13.71 -1.97
C HIS A 29 -19.37 -13.55 -3.20
N LEU A 30 -18.21 -14.23 -3.26
CA LEU A 30 -17.25 -14.14 -4.35
C LEU A 30 -16.62 -15.49 -4.61
N SER A 31 -16.39 -15.81 -5.87
CA SER A 31 -15.61 -16.96 -6.30
C SER A 31 -14.35 -16.53 -7.03
N PHE A 32 -13.24 -17.16 -6.73
CA PHE A 32 -11.93 -16.82 -7.22
C PHE A 32 -11.42 -17.92 -8.15
N TYR A 33 -10.89 -17.52 -9.31
CA TYR A 33 -10.42 -18.45 -10.33
C TYR A 33 -8.92 -18.63 -10.26
N TYR A 34 -8.45 -19.84 -10.58
CA TYR A 34 -7.03 -20.15 -10.69
C TYR A 34 -6.37 -19.25 -11.75
N GLY A 35 -5.18 -18.74 -11.43
CA GLY A 35 -4.43 -17.83 -12.30
C GLY A 35 -4.95 -16.39 -12.34
N ALA A 36 -6.02 -16.05 -11.62
CA ALA A 36 -6.52 -14.68 -11.57
C ALA A 36 -5.55 -13.75 -10.83
N LYS A 37 -5.36 -12.54 -11.35
CA LYS A 37 -4.59 -11.46 -10.72
C LYS A 37 -5.58 -10.42 -10.22
N ILE A 38 -5.67 -10.24 -8.91
CA ILE A 38 -6.73 -9.45 -8.27
C ILE A 38 -6.09 -8.40 -7.37
N GLY A 39 -6.37 -7.13 -7.65
CA GLY A 39 -6.04 -6.03 -6.76
C GLY A 39 -7.21 -5.71 -5.81
N ILE A 40 -6.97 -5.65 -4.52
CA ILE A 40 -7.98 -5.23 -3.53
C ILE A 40 -7.74 -3.76 -3.19
N ILE A 41 -8.76 -2.93 -3.39
CA ILE A 41 -8.74 -1.51 -3.09
C ILE A 41 -9.87 -1.13 -2.13
N GLY A 42 -9.73 0.00 -1.45
CA GLY A 42 -10.73 0.54 -0.53
C GLY A 42 -10.10 1.47 0.49
N LEU A 43 -10.92 2.21 1.20
CA LEU A 43 -10.48 3.13 2.26
C LEU A 43 -9.71 2.40 3.37
N ASN A 44 -8.89 3.14 4.11
CA ASN A 44 -8.26 2.58 5.30
C ASN A 44 -9.34 2.20 6.33
N GLY A 45 -9.19 1.00 6.91
CA GLY A 45 -10.22 0.42 7.79
C GLY A 45 -11.43 -0.18 7.07
N SER A 46 -11.45 -0.29 5.73
CA SER A 46 -12.53 -0.96 4.98
C SER A 46 -12.52 -2.48 5.10
N GLY A 47 -11.47 -3.06 5.70
CA GLY A 47 -11.35 -4.50 5.93
C GLY A 47 -10.48 -5.24 4.92
N LYS A 48 -9.62 -4.56 4.15
CA LYS A 48 -8.71 -5.17 3.16
C LYS A 48 -7.86 -6.28 3.79
N SER A 49 -7.05 -5.97 4.78
CA SER A 49 -6.20 -6.94 5.49
C SER A 49 -7.03 -8.00 6.25
N THR A 50 -8.26 -7.65 6.67
CA THR A 50 -9.17 -8.62 7.30
C THR A 50 -9.62 -9.68 6.29
N VAL A 51 -10.00 -9.28 5.07
CA VAL A 51 -10.34 -10.22 3.98
C VAL A 51 -9.14 -11.11 3.67
N MET A 52 -7.93 -10.55 3.58
CA MET A 52 -6.71 -11.32 3.35
C MET A 52 -6.46 -12.37 4.45
N LYS A 53 -6.58 -11.97 5.72
CA LYS A 53 -6.41 -12.89 6.88
C LYS A 53 -7.48 -13.99 6.92
N ILE A 54 -8.73 -13.68 6.52
CA ILE A 54 -9.79 -14.66 6.39
C ILE A 54 -9.48 -15.67 5.29
N ILE A 55 -9.04 -15.21 4.10
CA ILE A 55 -8.63 -16.08 2.99
C ILE A 55 -7.41 -16.92 3.38
N ALA A 56 -6.43 -16.33 4.08
CA ALA A 56 -5.25 -17.05 4.59
C ALA A 56 -5.57 -18.07 5.69
N GLY A 57 -6.82 -18.11 6.21
CA GLY A 57 -7.21 -19.00 7.32
C GLY A 57 -6.67 -18.58 8.70
N LEU A 58 -6.06 -17.39 8.79
CA LEU A 58 -5.51 -16.82 10.02
C LEU A 58 -6.60 -16.23 10.92
N ASP A 59 -7.63 -15.66 10.33
CA ASP A 59 -8.79 -15.16 11.06
C ASP A 59 -9.99 -16.10 10.86
N LYS A 60 -10.38 -16.77 11.93
CA LYS A 60 -11.52 -17.72 11.93
C LYS A 60 -12.76 -17.15 12.61
N THR A 61 -12.72 -15.90 13.10
CA THR A 61 -13.81 -15.28 13.85
C THR A 61 -14.72 -14.45 12.95
N PHE A 62 -15.35 -15.09 11.96
CA PHE A 62 -16.29 -14.46 11.03
C PHE A 62 -17.54 -15.31 10.85
N ARG A 63 -18.60 -14.74 10.26
CA ARG A 63 -19.81 -15.47 9.85
C ARG A 63 -19.73 -15.79 8.37
N GLY A 64 -20.30 -16.92 7.96
CA GLY A 64 -20.21 -17.43 6.59
C GLY A 64 -19.09 -18.46 6.46
N GLU A 65 -18.71 -18.78 5.24
CA GLU A 65 -17.76 -19.84 4.94
C GLU A 65 -16.76 -19.38 3.86
N VAL A 66 -15.53 -19.90 3.94
CA VAL A 66 -14.54 -19.84 2.87
C VAL A 66 -14.21 -21.28 2.50
N VAL A 67 -14.58 -21.66 1.28
CA VAL A 67 -14.44 -23.04 0.78
C VAL A 67 -13.33 -23.07 -0.23
N PHE A 68 -12.25 -23.80 0.07
CA PHE A 68 -11.14 -24.05 -0.85
C PHE A 68 -11.36 -25.36 -1.60
N SER A 69 -10.93 -25.42 -2.84
CA SER A 69 -10.76 -26.68 -3.55
C SER A 69 -9.54 -27.42 -2.98
N ASP A 70 -9.60 -28.76 -2.93
CA ASP A 70 -8.52 -29.57 -2.36
C ASP A 70 -7.21 -29.45 -3.16
N GLY A 71 -6.09 -29.56 -2.45
CA GLY A 71 -4.75 -29.68 -3.02
C GLY A 71 -4.07 -28.36 -3.41
N TYR A 72 -4.60 -27.19 -3.01
CA TYR A 72 -3.97 -25.91 -3.26
C TYR A 72 -3.27 -25.37 -2.03
N THR A 73 -2.07 -24.80 -2.27
CA THR A 73 -1.25 -24.16 -1.26
C THR A 73 -1.49 -22.65 -1.22
N ILE A 74 -1.46 -22.08 -0.01
CA ILE A 74 -1.65 -20.65 0.23
C ILE A 74 -0.37 -20.06 0.82
N GLY A 75 0.08 -18.95 0.28
CA GLY A 75 1.15 -18.14 0.85
C GLY A 75 0.63 -16.73 1.18
N TYR A 76 0.99 -16.21 2.33
CA TYR A 76 0.57 -14.90 2.79
C TYR A 76 1.75 -14.05 3.26
N LEU A 77 1.90 -12.86 2.65
CA LEU A 77 2.78 -11.82 3.12
C LEU A 77 1.98 -10.86 3.98
N SER A 78 2.25 -10.85 5.28
CA SER A 78 1.66 -9.87 6.20
C SER A 78 2.37 -8.52 6.12
N GLN A 79 1.72 -7.47 6.59
CA GLN A 79 2.31 -6.14 6.69
C GLN A 79 3.56 -6.13 7.60
N GLU A 80 3.52 -6.88 8.69
CA GLU A 80 4.64 -7.13 9.58
C GLU A 80 4.90 -8.64 9.64
N PRO A 81 5.85 -9.16 8.86
CA PRO A 81 6.15 -10.59 8.86
C PRO A 81 6.93 -11.01 10.11
N GLU A 82 6.47 -12.07 10.75
CA GLU A 82 7.20 -12.71 11.83
C GLU A 82 8.28 -13.63 11.24
N LEU A 83 9.54 -13.34 11.53
CA LEU A 83 10.71 -14.12 11.13
C LEU A 83 11.51 -14.49 12.38
N ASP A 84 12.19 -15.62 12.34
CA ASP A 84 13.09 -16.04 13.42
C ASP A 84 14.31 -15.14 13.47
N GLU A 85 14.42 -14.34 14.53
CA GLU A 85 15.47 -13.33 14.71
C GLU A 85 16.87 -13.95 14.91
N SER A 86 16.93 -15.25 15.26
CA SER A 86 18.20 -15.97 15.48
C SER A 86 18.84 -16.50 14.21
N LYS A 87 18.10 -16.51 13.09
CA LYS A 87 18.55 -17.02 11.80
C LYS A 87 19.16 -15.93 10.93
N THR A 88 19.95 -16.36 9.95
CA THR A 88 20.51 -15.51 8.90
C THR A 88 19.48 -15.29 7.79
N VAL A 89 19.74 -14.29 6.94
CA VAL A 89 18.92 -14.00 5.75
C VAL A 89 18.84 -15.23 4.85
N LYS A 90 19.97 -15.88 4.59
CA LYS A 90 20.04 -17.10 3.75
C LYS A 90 19.20 -18.23 4.32
N GLU A 91 19.30 -18.51 5.62
CA GLU A 91 18.52 -19.57 6.27
C GLU A 91 17.01 -19.34 6.15
N ILE A 92 16.56 -18.09 6.32
CA ILE A 92 15.14 -17.74 6.17
C ILE A 92 14.68 -17.88 4.73
N VAL A 93 15.46 -17.43 3.75
CA VAL A 93 15.12 -17.56 2.33
C VAL A 93 15.06 -19.01 1.90
N MET A 94 15.99 -19.85 2.38
CA MET A 94 16.03 -21.29 2.12
C MET A 94 14.80 -22.04 2.68
N GLU A 95 14.17 -21.56 3.75
CA GLU A 95 12.89 -22.14 4.23
C GLU A 95 11.79 -22.13 3.15
N GLY A 96 11.83 -21.16 2.22
CA GLY A 96 10.90 -21.08 1.11
C GLY A 96 11.03 -22.22 0.10
N VAL A 97 12.19 -22.82 0.02
CA VAL A 97 12.58 -23.89 -0.92
C VAL A 97 12.98 -25.18 -0.19
N GLN A 98 12.53 -25.37 1.06
CA GLN A 98 12.94 -26.48 1.91
C GLN A 98 12.72 -27.84 1.23
N GLU A 99 11.62 -28.03 0.53
CA GLU A 99 11.33 -29.27 -0.21
C GLU A 99 12.42 -29.57 -1.26
N THR A 100 12.86 -28.53 -1.97
CA THR A 100 13.94 -28.65 -2.95
C THR A 100 15.29 -28.96 -2.30
N VAL A 101 15.58 -28.30 -1.17
CA VAL A 101 16.80 -28.54 -0.38
C VAL A 101 16.82 -29.98 0.14
N ASP A 102 15.70 -30.48 0.65
CA ASP A 102 15.59 -31.84 1.17
C ASP A 102 15.82 -32.90 0.07
N VAL A 103 15.29 -32.66 -1.15
CA VAL A 103 15.51 -33.54 -2.31
C VAL A 103 16.98 -33.52 -2.77
N LEU A 104 17.62 -32.34 -2.77
CA LEU A 104 19.06 -32.26 -3.07
C LEU A 104 19.90 -32.94 -2.02
N ALA A 105 19.59 -32.77 -0.74
CA ALA A 105 20.27 -33.45 0.35
C ALA A 105 20.12 -34.98 0.25
N GLU A 106 18.90 -35.48 -0.05
CA GLU A 106 18.66 -36.90 -0.30
C GLU A 106 19.50 -37.42 -1.46
N PHE A 107 19.66 -36.65 -2.54
CA PHE A 107 20.51 -37.01 -3.68
C PHE A 107 21.96 -37.11 -3.29
N GLU A 108 22.48 -36.19 -2.48
CA GLU A 108 23.84 -36.24 -1.96
C GLU A 108 24.06 -37.45 -1.03
N ASP A 109 23.12 -37.75 -0.14
CA ASP A 109 23.16 -38.89 0.75
C ASP A 109 23.17 -40.21 -0.03
N ILE A 110 22.38 -40.31 -1.09
CA ILE A 110 22.39 -41.45 -2.00
C ILE A 110 23.77 -41.60 -2.68
N ASN A 111 24.34 -40.50 -3.20
CA ASN A 111 25.65 -40.52 -3.82
C ASN A 111 26.75 -40.92 -2.85
N ASN A 112 26.70 -40.46 -1.61
CA ASN A 112 27.64 -40.86 -0.56
C ASN A 112 27.48 -42.35 -0.20
N SER A 113 26.25 -42.87 -0.21
CA SER A 113 25.93 -44.26 0.08
C SER A 113 26.51 -45.26 -0.95
N PHE A 114 26.78 -44.78 -2.18
CA PHE A 114 27.50 -45.61 -3.17
C PHE A 114 28.94 -45.97 -2.76
N MET A 115 29.53 -45.26 -1.81
CA MET A 115 30.86 -45.54 -1.29
C MET A 115 30.85 -46.47 -0.07
N ASP A 116 29.69 -46.88 0.41
CA ASP A 116 29.57 -47.75 1.57
C ASP A 116 29.87 -49.21 1.18
N GLU A 117 30.87 -49.82 1.86
CA GLU A 117 31.32 -51.21 1.60
C GLU A 117 30.18 -52.24 1.79
N GLU A 118 29.18 -51.98 2.66
CA GLU A 118 28.05 -52.87 2.85
C GLU A 118 27.08 -52.86 1.66
N ILE A 119 27.00 -51.76 0.94
CA ILE A 119 26.14 -51.59 -0.24
C ILE A 119 26.86 -52.12 -1.49
N LEU A 120 28.16 -51.85 -1.59
CA LEU A 120 29.01 -52.32 -2.70
C LEU A 120 29.04 -53.84 -2.80
N ASN A 121 28.94 -54.55 -1.67
CA ASN A 121 29.00 -56.01 -1.63
C ASN A 121 27.60 -56.69 -1.70
N ASP A 122 26.49 -55.93 -1.80
CA ASP A 122 25.12 -56.47 -1.86
C ASP A 122 24.40 -55.98 -3.14
N PRO A 123 24.28 -56.85 -4.18
CA PRO A 123 23.63 -56.49 -5.45
C PRO A 123 22.19 -55.99 -5.30
N ASP A 124 21.40 -56.55 -4.36
CA ASP A 124 20.01 -56.18 -4.15
C ASP A 124 19.87 -54.79 -3.52
N LYS A 125 20.81 -54.43 -2.64
CA LYS A 125 20.88 -53.06 -2.07
C LYS A 125 21.32 -52.06 -3.12
N MET A 126 22.29 -52.41 -3.95
CA MET A 126 22.79 -51.58 -5.02
C MET A 126 21.70 -51.28 -6.05
N GLU A 127 20.92 -52.27 -6.49
CA GLU A 127 19.81 -52.06 -7.43
C GLU A 127 18.76 -51.11 -6.87
N LYS A 128 18.38 -51.27 -5.59
CA LYS A 128 17.45 -50.37 -4.91
C LYS A 128 17.97 -48.95 -4.80
N LEU A 129 19.28 -48.78 -4.55
CA LEU A 129 19.90 -47.45 -4.44
C LEU A 129 19.92 -46.75 -5.81
N ILE A 130 20.22 -47.45 -6.90
CA ILE A 130 20.16 -46.93 -8.27
C ILE A 130 18.71 -46.51 -8.63
N ASP A 131 17.72 -47.36 -8.32
CA ASP A 131 16.32 -47.04 -8.55
C ASP A 131 15.88 -45.79 -7.76
N ARG A 132 16.35 -45.63 -6.53
CA ARG A 132 16.08 -44.49 -5.71
C ARG A 132 16.72 -43.21 -6.26
N GLN A 133 18.02 -43.33 -6.66
CA GLN A 133 18.75 -42.23 -7.30
C GLN A 133 18.01 -41.72 -8.54
N GLY A 134 17.56 -42.61 -9.43
CA GLY A 134 16.81 -42.24 -10.62
C GLY A 134 15.52 -41.46 -10.31
N LYS A 135 14.75 -41.91 -9.30
CA LYS A 135 13.52 -41.22 -8.87
C LYS A 135 13.81 -39.84 -8.30
N VAL A 136 14.87 -39.72 -7.47
CA VAL A 136 15.27 -38.42 -6.88
C VAL A 136 15.79 -37.48 -7.94
N GLN A 137 16.55 -38.00 -8.92
CA GLN A 137 17.02 -37.21 -10.06
C GLN A 137 15.87 -36.69 -10.93
N ASP A 138 14.86 -37.53 -11.22
CA ASP A 138 13.66 -37.12 -11.94
C ASP A 138 12.91 -35.98 -11.17
N GLN A 139 12.92 -36.04 -9.83
CA GLN A 139 12.33 -34.97 -8.98
C GLN A 139 13.15 -33.69 -9.07
N ILE A 140 14.47 -33.76 -9.00
CA ILE A 140 15.37 -32.61 -9.12
C ILE A 140 15.18 -31.93 -10.48
N ASP A 141 15.11 -32.73 -11.56
CA ASP A 141 14.88 -32.21 -12.91
C ASP A 141 13.48 -31.58 -13.06
N ALA A 142 12.45 -32.18 -12.48
CA ALA A 142 11.09 -31.64 -12.48
C ALA A 142 10.95 -30.31 -11.70
N MET A 143 11.73 -30.15 -10.63
CA MET A 143 11.78 -28.93 -9.81
C MET A 143 12.79 -27.90 -10.35
N ASP A 144 13.57 -28.25 -11.38
CA ASP A 144 14.69 -27.43 -11.88
C ASP A 144 15.62 -26.99 -10.74
N ALA A 145 15.98 -27.96 -9.88
CA ALA A 145 16.66 -27.72 -8.61
C ALA A 145 18.19 -27.54 -8.75
N TRP A 146 18.77 -27.91 -9.91
CA TRP A 146 20.22 -27.75 -10.15
C TRP A 146 20.68 -26.29 -10.13
N GLU A 147 19.79 -25.35 -10.45
CA GLU A 147 20.08 -23.91 -10.46
C GLU A 147 19.54 -23.19 -9.21
N LEU A 148 19.31 -23.93 -8.10
CA LEU A 148 18.69 -23.37 -6.89
C LEU A 148 19.45 -22.17 -6.37
N ASP A 149 20.78 -22.27 -6.18
CA ASP A 149 21.60 -21.17 -5.64
C ASP A 149 21.52 -19.93 -6.55
N THR A 150 21.57 -20.10 -7.87
CA THR A 150 21.44 -19.00 -8.82
C THR A 150 20.04 -18.34 -8.76
N LYS A 151 18.98 -19.14 -8.55
CA LYS A 151 17.62 -18.61 -8.38
C LYS A 151 17.48 -17.83 -7.08
N LEU A 152 18.09 -18.32 -5.99
CA LEU A 152 18.11 -17.64 -4.70
C LEU A 152 18.84 -16.30 -4.82
N GLU A 153 20.06 -16.29 -5.35
CA GLU A 153 20.85 -15.08 -5.55
C GLU A 153 20.10 -14.04 -6.39
N ARG A 154 19.54 -14.43 -7.53
CA ARG A 154 18.78 -13.53 -8.41
C ARG A 154 17.57 -12.93 -7.71
N ALA A 155 16.82 -13.71 -6.91
CA ALA A 155 15.65 -13.22 -6.21
C ALA A 155 16.05 -12.27 -5.06
N MET A 156 17.13 -12.60 -4.35
CA MET A 156 17.65 -11.77 -3.27
C MET A 156 18.22 -10.44 -3.79
N ASP A 157 18.96 -10.46 -4.89
CA ASP A 157 19.50 -9.26 -5.53
C ASP A 157 18.39 -8.36 -6.07
N ALA A 158 17.40 -8.93 -6.78
CA ALA A 158 16.30 -8.20 -7.36
C ALA A 158 15.43 -7.49 -6.30
N LEU A 159 15.25 -8.11 -5.14
CA LEU A 159 14.55 -7.52 -4.00
C LEU A 159 15.47 -6.73 -3.07
N ARG A 160 16.76 -6.62 -3.41
CA ARG A 160 17.79 -5.96 -2.58
C ARG A 160 17.72 -6.38 -1.13
N CYS A 161 17.70 -7.70 -0.92
CA CYS A 161 17.77 -8.29 0.42
C CYS A 161 19.08 -7.90 1.11
N ALA A 162 19.09 -7.92 2.43
CA ALA A 162 20.32 -7.74 3.20
C ALA A 162 21.32 -8.90 2.93
N PRO A 163 22.63 -8.73 3.23
CA PRO A 163 23.64 -9.76 3.05
C PRO A 163 23.25 -11.11 3.64
N GLU A 164 23.62 -12.20 2.96
CA GLU A 164 23.18 -13.56 3.28
C GLU A 164 23.48 -14.01 4.71
N ASP A 165 24.59 -13.59 5.26
CA ASP A 165 25.10 -13.94 6.59
C ASP A 165 24.61 -13.02 7.70
N GLN A 166 23.87 -11.95 7.36
CA GLN A 166 23.32 -11.02 8.35
C GLN A 166 22.15 -11.65 9.12
N LEU A 167 22.15 -11.44 10.45
CA LEU A 167 21.08 -11.94 11.33
C LEU A 167 19.79 -11.11 11.16
N ILE A 168 18.66 -11.79 11.08
CA ILE A 168 17.32 -11.17 10.96
C ILE A 168 17.04 -10.17 12.11
N GLY A 169 17.52 -10.47 13.32
CA GLY A 169 17.35 -9.59 14.48
C GLY A 169 17.94 -8.19 14.32
N THR A 170 18.94 -8.03 13.44
CA THR A 170 19.63 -6.75 13.18
C THR A 170 19.00 -5.93 12.04
N LEU A 171 18.07 -6.52 11.30
CA LEU A 171 17.44 -5.89 10.13
C LEU A 171 16.38 -4.88 10.52
N SER A 172 16.26 -3.82 9.72
CA SER A 172 15.11 -2.91 9.77
C SER A 172 13.82 -3.62 9.35
N GLY A 173 12.66 -3.05 9.69
CA GLY A 173 11.36 -3.59 9.30
C GLY A 173 11.19 -3.77 7.80
N GLY A 174 11.70 -2.83 7.00
CA GLY A 174 11.67 -2.90 5.53
C GLY A 174 12.57 -4.03 4.99
N GLU A 175 13.76 -4.24 5.55
CA GLU A 175 14.64 -5.33 5.16
C GLU A 175 14.04 -6.70 5.52
N ARG A 176 13.51 -6.86 6.73
CA ARG A 176 12.79 -8.08 7.15
C ARG A 176 11.65 -8.41 6.17
N ARG A 177 10.92 -7.38 5.71
CA ARG A 177 9.82 -7.55 4.78
C ARG A 177 10.29 -8.02 3.40
N ARG A 178 11.39 -7.48 2.88
CA ARG A 178 11.99 -7.94 1.61
C ARG A 178 12.42 -9.40 1.69
N VAL A 179 13.06 -9.81 2.78
CA VAL A 179 13.43 -11.21 3.02
C VAL A 179 12.19 -12.12 3.07
N ALA A 180 11.13 -11.71 3.77
CA ALA A 180 9.88 -12.46 3.84
C ALA A 180 9.20 -12.59 2.48
N LEU A 181 9.20 -11.51 1.67
CA LEU A 181 8.68 -11.52 0.31
C LEU A 181 9.50 -12.48 -0.57
N CYS A 182 10.84 -12.41 -0.51
CA CYS A 182 11.73 -13.30 -1.24
C CYS A 182 11.44 -14.77 -0.91
N ARG A 183 11.40 -15.14 0.37
CA ARG A 183 11.03 -16.48 0.84
C ARG A 183 9.68 -16.93 0.28
N LEU A 184 8.68 -16.05 0.31
CA LEU A 184 7.33 -16.38 -0.14
C LEU A 184 7.24 -16.61 -1.64
N LEU A 185 7.90 -15.78 -2.45
CA LEU A 185 7.93 -15.92 -3.91
C LEU A 185 8.63 -17.21 -4.36
N LEU A 186 9.73 -17.55 -3.69
CA LEU A 186 10.47 -18.79 -3.95
C LEU A 186 9.67 -20.05 -3.60
N ARG A 187 8.82 -19.98 -2.58
CA ARG A 187 7.89 -21.08 -2.21
C ARG A 187 6.86 -21.36 -3.31
N ASN A 188 6.56 -20.40 -4.15
CA ASN A 188 5.67 -20.51 -5.32
C ASN A 188 4.30 -21.16 -5.02
N PRO A 189 3.50 -20.67 -4.04
CA PRO A 189 2.21 -21.26 -3.67
C PRO A 189 1.15 -21.03 -4.75
N ASP A 190 0.11 -21.88 -4.83
CA ASP A 190 -0.99 -21.74 -5.80
C ASP A 190 -1.82 -20.46 -5.62
N VAL A 191 -1.95 -20.00 -4.38
CA VAL A 191 -2.59 -18.73 -4.01
C VAL A 191 -1.60 -17.86 -3.27
N LEU A 192 -1.24 -16.74 -3.87
CA LEU A 192 -0.32 -15.76 -3.32
C LEU A 192 -1.12 -14.55 -2.81
N LEU A 193 -1.07 -14.31 -1.51
CA LEU A 193 -1.72 -13.19 -0.85
C LEU A 193 -0.66 -12.17 -0.41
N LEU A 194 -0.72 -10.96 -0.95
CA LEU A 194 0.27 -9.91 -0.72
C LEU A 194 -0.39 -8.67 -0.10
N ASP A 195 -0.05 -8.36 1.15
CA ASP A 195 -0.55 -7.16 1.83
C ASP A 195 0.51 -6.05 1.76
N GLU A 196 0.27 -5.04 0.92
CA GLU A 196 1.15 -3.90 0.60
C GLU A 196 2.57 -4.33 0.13
N PRO A 197 2.70 -5.17 -0.92
CA PRO A 197 4.00 -5.74 -1.30
C PRO A 197 5.00 -4.71 -1.84
N THR A 198 4.54 -3.56 -2.30
CA THR A 198 5.36 -2.49 -2.88
C THR A 198 5.97 -1.55 -1.84
N ASN A 199 5.46 -1.56 -0.59
CA ASN A 199 6.00 -0.71 0.46
C ASN A 199 7.45 -1.08 0.79
N HIS A 200 8.30 -0.08 0.94
CA HIS A 200 9.75 -0.19 1.19
C HIS A 200 10.57 -0.83 0.05
N LEU A 201 9.98 -1.03 -1.13
CA LEU A 201 10.70 -1.39 -2.34
C LEU A 201 11.05 -0.13 -3.14
N ASP A 202 12.19 -0.12 -3.79
CA ASP A 202 12.53 0.88 -4.78
C ASP A 202 11.91 0.55 -6.16
N ALA A 203 12.01 1.49 -7.09
CA ALA A 203 11.34 1.37 -8.39
C ALA A 203 11.79 0.14 -9.19
N GLU A 204 13.07 -0.23 -9.12
CA GLU A 204 13.60 -1.41 -9.84
C GLU A 204 13.09 -2.71 -9.24
N SER A 205 13.06 -2.81 -7.90
CA SER A 205 12.49 -3.99 -7.21
C SER A 205 10.99 -4.13 -7.46
N ILE A 206 10.25 -3.00 -7.55
CA ILE A 206 8.82 -3.02 -7.90
C ILE A 206 8.64 -3.52 -9.33
N GLU A 207 9.42 -3.02 -10.30
CA GLU A 207 9.35 -3.45 -11.69
C GLU A 207 9.64 -4.94 -11.84
N TRP A 208 10.66 -5.45 -11.17
CA TRP A 208 10.95 -6.87 -11.15
C TRP A 208 9.79 -7.68 -10.56
N LEU A 209 9.21 -7.22 -9.45
CA LEU A 209 8.06 -7.87 -8.82
C LEU A 209 6.84 -7.90 -9.76
N GLU A 210 6.55 -6.79 -10.44
CA GLU A 210 5.47 -6.71 -11.43
C GLU A 210 5.66 -7.77 -12.53
N GLN A 211 6.86 -7.84 -13.12
CA GLN A 211 7.20 -8.82 -14.17
C GLN A 211 7.09 -10.27 -13.66
N HIS A 212 7.58 -10.53 -12.45
CA HIS A 212 7.48 -11.84 -11.82
C HIS A 212 6.02 -12.26 -11.61
N LEU A 213 5.18 -11.36 -11.09
CA LEU A 213 3.76 -11.65 -10.82
C LEU A 213 2.91 -11.76 -12.08
N GLN A 214 3.26 -11.06 -13.17
CA GLN A 214 2.61 -11.24 -14.47
C GLN A 214 2.82 -12.65 -15.02
N GLN A 215 4.01 -13.22 -14.83
CA GLN A 215 4.37 -14.56 -15.27
C GLN A 215 3.92 -15.66 -14.31
N TYR A 216 3.54 -15.28 -13.09
CA TYR A 216 3.12 -16.22 -12.05
C TYR A 216 1.90 -17.03 -12.49
N LYS A 217 1.97 -18.36 -12.42
CA LYS A 217 0.90 -19.24 -12.89
C LYS A 217 -0.28 -19.30 -11.92
N GLY A 218 -0.03 -19.18 -10.62
CA GLY A 218 -1.03 -19.22 -9.56
C GLY A 218 -1.90 -17.96 -9.48
N THR A 219 -2.86 -17.98 -8.58
CA THR A 219 -3.72 -16.83 -8.27
C THR A 219 -2.98 -15.84 -7.40
N VAL A 220 -2.98 -14.57 -7.76
CA VAL A 220 -2.39 -13.48 -6.96
C VAL A 220 -3.51 -12.57 -6.48
N ILE A 221 -3.53 -12.30 -5.18
CA ILE A 221 -4.41 -11.32 -4.57
C ILE A 221 -3.51 -10.32 -3.82
N ALA A 222 -3.48 -9.08 -4.29
CA ALA A 222 -2.65 -8.03 -3.71
C ALA A 222 -3.51 -6.88 -3.17
N VAL A 223 -3.23 -6.47 -1.95
CA VAL A 223 -3.68 -5.20 -1.39
C VAL A 223 -2.53 -4.23 -1.59
N THR A 224 -2.73 -3.14 -2.32
CA THR A 224 -1.73 -2.09 -2.46
C THR A 224 -2.37 -0.77 -2.83
N HIS A 225 -1.68 0.30 -2.51
CA HIS A 225 -2.00 1.66 -2.93
C HIS A 225 -1.21 2.11 -4.17
N ASP A 226 -0.24 1.30 -4.63
CA ASP A 226 0.50 1.52 -5.87
C ASP A 226 -0.39 1.25 -7.09
N ARG A 227 -0.74 2.33 -7.77
CA ARG A 227 -1.67 2.32 -8.89
C ARG A 227 -1.05 1.74 -10.17
N TYR A 228 0.24 1.97 -10.40
CA TYR A 228 0.96 1.36 -11.53
C TYR A 228 1.08 -0.14 -11.35
N PHE A 229 1.41 -0.58 -10.13
CA PHE A 229 1.42 -2.01 -9.83
C PHE A 229 0.06 -2.65 -10.10
N LEU A 230 -1.05 -2.01 -9.66
CA LEU A 230 -2.40 -2.50 -9.94
C LEU A 230 -2.74 -2.47 -11.44
N ASP A 231 -2.24 -1.48 -12.17
CA ASP A 231 -2.47 -1.36 -13.62
C ASP A 231 -1.71 -2.42 -14.40
N ASN A 232 -0.48 -2.74 -13.98
CA ASN A 232 0.39 -3.69 -14.66
C ASN A 232 0.08 -5.15 -14.30
N VAL A 233 -0.29 -5.43 -13.05
CA VAL A 233 -0.45 -6.81 -12.57
C VAL A 233 -1.90 -7.27 -12.53
N ALA A 234 -2.86 -6.39 -12.13
CA ALA A 234 -4.23 -6.82 -11.88
C ALA A 234 -5.05 -6.98 -13.16
N GLY A 235 -5.74 -8.10 -13.30
CA GLY A 235 -6.79 -8.31 -14.31
C GLY A 235 -8.20 -8.14 -13.73
N TRP A 236 -8.32 -8.01 -12.42
CA TRP A 236 -9.53 -7.75 -11.67
C TRP A 236 -9.25 -6.82 -10.50
N ILE A 237 -10.18 -5.91 -10.24
CA ILE A 237 -10.16 -5.08 -9.04
C ILE A 237 -11.33 -5.48 -8.15
N LEU A 238 -11.04 -5.79 -6.88
CA LEU A 238 -12.03 -5.99 -5.83
C LEU A 238 -12.07 -4.74 -4.96
N GLU A 239 -13.11 -3.94 -5.13
CA GLU A 239 -13.33 -2.76 -4.32
C GLU A 239 -14.09 -3.13 -3.05
N LEU A 240 -13.51 -2.79 -1.88
CA LEU A 240 -14.17 -2.89 -0.58
C LEU A 240 -14.76 -1.53 -0.21
N ASP A 241 -16.07 -1.38 -0.43
CA ASP A 241 -16.81 -0.18 -0.09
C ASP A 241 -17.92 -0.50 0.92
N ARG A 242 -17.94 0.20 2.06
CA ARG A 242 -18.93 0.07 3.14
C ARG A 242 -19.21 -1.37 3.59
N GLY A 243 -18.15 -2.19 3.54
CA GLY A 243 -18.18 -3.60 3.90
C GLY A 243 -18.64 -4.55 2.80
N GLN A 244 -19.00 -4.04 1.64
CA GLN A 244 -19.34 -4.85 0.46
C GLN A 244 -18.11 -5.05 -0.42
N GLY A 245 -18.00 -6.24 -1.03
CA GLY A 245 -16.98 -6.55 -2.02
C GLY A 245 -17.56 -6.43 -3.42
N ILE A 246 -17.11 -5.45 -4.19
CA ILE A 246 -17.58 -5.17 -5.55
C ILE A 246 -16.48 -5.55 -6.54
N PRO A 247 -16.63 -6.62 -7.33
CA PRO A 247 -15.65 -7.01 -8.32
C PRO A 247 -15.80 -6.19 -9.61
N TRP A 248 -14.68 -5.70 -10.13
CA TRP A 248 -14.58 -4.97 -11.39
C TRP A 248 -13.61 -5.71 -12.31
N LYS A 249 -13.98 -5.89 -13.57
CA LYS A 249 -13.11 -6.52 -14.55
C LYS A 249 -12.16 -5.50 -15.15
N GLY A 250 -10.88 -5.84 -15.21
CA GLY A 250 -9.82 -5.00 -15.75
C GLY A 250 -8.85 -4.54 -14.65
N ASN A 251 -7.92 -3.69 -15.04
CA ASN A 251 -6.89 -3.09 -14.20
C ASN A 251 -7.40 -1.82 -13.49
N TYR A 252 -6.51 -1.10 -12.82
CA TYR A 252 -6.84 0.11 -12.09
C TYR A 252 -7.42 1.22 -12.97
N SER A 253 -6.85 1.46 -14.15
CA SER A 253 -7.34 2.46 -15.11
C SER A 253 -8.76 2.12 -15.58
N SER A 254 -9.03 0.85 -15.91
CA SER A 254 -10.36 0.38 -16.28
C SER A 254 -11.38 0.55 -15.15
N TRP A 255 -10.99 0.25 -13.91
CA TRP A 255 -11.82 0.48 -12.73
C TRP A 255 -12.17 1.96 -12.57
N LEU A 256 -11.19 2.85 -12.74
CA LEU A 256 -11.37 4.28 -12.61
C LEU A 256 -12.42 4.82 -13.59
N GLU A 257 -12.35 4.40 -14.86
CA GLU A 257 -13.31 4.77 -15.90
C GLU A 257 -14.72 4.23 -15.61
N GLN A 258 -14.82 2.95 -15.23
CA GLN A 258 -16.09 2.30 -14.90
C GLN A 258 -16.74 2.95 -13.67
N LYS A 259 -15.95 3.23 -12.62
CA LYS A 259 -16.43 3.91 -11.41
C LYS A 259 -16.89 5.34 -11.72
N GLY A 260 -16.10 6.10 -12.51
CA GLY A 260 -16.46 7.44 -12.95
C GLY A 260 -17.78 7.47 -13.74
N SER A 261 -18.00 6.50 -14.62
CA SER A 261 -19.26 6.37 -15.37
C SER A 261 -20.43 6.04 -14.46
N LYS A 262 -20.25 5.10 -13.54
CA LYS A 262 -21.27 4.70 -12.54
C LYS A 262 -21.67 5.87 -11.64
N LEU A 263 -20.72 6.64 -11.13
CA LEU A 263 -20.97 7.82 -10.30
C LEU A 263 -21.78 8.88 -11.07
N LYS A 264 -21.45 9.15 -12.34
CA LYS A 264 -22.23 10.07 -13.19
C LYS A 264 -23.65 9.59 -13.42
N GLU A 265 -23.89 8.31 -13.53
CA GLU A 265 -25.23 7.74 -13.65
C GLU A 265 -26.00 7.84 -12.32
N GLU A 266 -25.35 7.56 -11.20
CA GLU A 266 -25.90 7.70 -9.86
C GLU A 266 -26.26 9.17 -9.56
N GLU A 267 -25.40 10.13 -9.89
CA GLU A 267 -25.71 11.58 -9.74
C GLU A 267 -26.91 12.01 -10.59
N LYS A 268 -26.97 11.55 -11.84
CA LYS A 268 -28.14 11.82 -12.70
C LYS A 268 -29.41 11.21 -12.14
N SER A 269 -29.35 10.00 -11.62
CA SER A 269 -30.46 9.31 -10.97
C SER A 269 -30.88 10.03 -9.71
N GLU A 270 -29.93 10.43 -8.86
CA GLU A 270 -30.19 11.16 -7.62
C GLU A 270 -30.79 12.55 -7.88
N SER A 271 -30.27 13.28 -8.88
CA SER A 271 -30.85 14.57 -9.29
C SER A 271 -32.29 14.41 -9.77
N LYS A 272 -32.64 13.35 -10.50
CA LYS A 272 -34.02 13.04 -10.90
C LYS A 272 -34.88 12.71 -9.68
N ARG A 273 -34.35 11.92 -8.76
CA ARG A 273 -35.02 11.53 -7.51
C ARG A 273 -35.26 12.74 -6.61
N GLN A 274 -34.30 13.64 -6.42
CA GLN A 274 -34.48 14.87 -5.64
C GLN A 274 -35.55 15.78 -6.25
N LYS A 275 -35.56 15.90 -7.58
CA LYS A 275 -36.64 16.63 -8.28
C LYS A 275 -38.00 15.98 -8.07
N MET A 276 -38.07 14.65 -8.03
CA MET A 276 -39.28 13.90 -7.77
C MET A 276 -39.73 14.08 -6.30
N LEU A 277 -38.82 13.94 -5.35
CA LEU A 277 -39.07 14.18 -3.92
C LEU A 277 -39.56 15.62 -3.65
N ALA A 278 -38.93 16.61 -4.30
CA ALA A 278 -39.35 18.00 -4.18
C ALA A 278 -40.78 18.20 -4.68
N ARG A 279 -41.16 17.61 -5.82
CA ARG A 279 -42.54 17.63 -6.36
C ARG A 279 -43.53 16.92 -5.44
N GLU A 280 -43.14 15.75 -4.88
CA GLU A 280 -43.99 15.03 -3.94
C GLU A 280 -44.16 15.79 -2.61
N LEU A 281 -43.08 16.45 -2.12
CA LEU A 281 -43.11 17.28 -0.93
C LEU A 281 -44.05 18.51 -1.14
N GLU A 282 -43.94 19.16 -2.29
CA GLU A 282 -44.82 20.28 -2.66
C GLU A 282 -46.27 19.81 -2.71
N TRP A 283 -46.52 18.62 -3.27
CA TRP A 283 -47.87 18.04 -3.30
C TRP A 283 -48.36 17.66 -1.89
N VAL A 284 -47.52 17.13 -1.00
CA VAL A 284 -47.85 16.82 0.41
C VAL A 284 -48.18 18.11 1.19
N ARG A 285 -47.54 19.24 0.86
CA ARG A 285 -47.76 20.56 1.47
C ARG A 285 -49.01 21.26 0.93
N MET A 286 -49.49 20.91 -0.26
CA MET A 286 -50.73 21.45 -0.80
C MET A 286 -51.97 21.04 0.01
N ASN A 287 -52.88 21.96 0.20
CA ASN A 287 -53.93 22.04 1.18
C ASN A 287 -54.92 20.85 1.23
N THR A 288 -55.46 20.60 2.42
CA THR A 288 -56.22 19.43 2.90
C THR A 288 -57.58 19.17 2.23
N LYS A 289 -58.09 19.99 1.35
CA LYS A 289 -59.42 19.84 0.74
C LYS A 289 -59.53 18.79 -0.39
N GLY A 290 -58.43 18.20 -0.83
CA GLY A 290 -58.36 17.16 -1.87
C GLY A 290 -57.94 15.78 -1.42
N ARG A 291 -57.80 15.52 -0.12
CA ARG A 291 -57.29 14.24 0.43
C ARG A 291 -58.38 13.17 0.50
N GLN A 292 -58.75 12.61 -0.63
CA GLN A 292 -59.51 11.35 -0.64
C GLN A 292 -58.55 10.14 -0.53
N SER A 293 -59.07 8.99 -0.04
CA SER A 293 -58.41 7.76 0.44
C SER A 293 -57.29 7.11 -0.41
N LYS A 294 -57.03 7.62 -1.62
CA LYS A 294 -55.93 7.19 -2.49
C LYS A 294 -54.54 7.67 -2.06
N ASN A 295 -54.41 8.49 -1.02
CA ASN A 295 -53.20 9.18 -0.62
C ASN A 295 -52.27 8.39 0.29
N LYS A 296 -52.72 7.31 0.97
CA LYS A 296 -51.87 6.52 1.88
C LYS A 296 -50.70 5.84 1.16
N ALA A 297 -50.93 5.29 -0.04
CA ALA A 297 -49.90 4.65 -0.84
C ALA A 297 -48.81 5.63 -1.33
N ARG A 298 -49.21 6.89 -1.62
CA ARG A 298 -48.28 7.92 -2.10
C ARG A 298 -47.45 8.51 -0.96
N ILE A 299 -48.02 8.67 0.23
CA ILE A 299 -47.31 9.05 1.45
C ILE A 299 -46.32 7.91 1.85
N ALA A 300 -46.78 6.66 1.84
CA ALA A 300 -45.90 5.52 2.11
C ALA A 300 -44.74 5.39 1.09
N ASN A 301 -44.99 5.73 -0.19
CA ASN A 301 -43.91 5.80 -1.19
C ASN A 301 -42.95 6.96 -0.92
N TYR A 302 -43.44 8.12 -0.51
CA TYR A 302 -42.59 9.25 -0.11
C TYR A 302 -41.71 8.89 1.11
N ASP A 303 -42.33 8.31 2.16
CA ASP A 303 -41.62 7.87 3.36
C ASP A 303 -40.57 6.78 3.03
N LYS A 304 -40.87 5.87 2.10
CA LYS A 304 -39.93 4.89 1.60
C LYS A 304 -38.77 5.55 0.84
N MET A 305 -39.04 6.50 -0.03
CA MET A 305 -38.03 7.27 -0.73
C MET A 305 -37.15 8.10 0.22
N MET A 306 -37.74 8.67 1.29
CA MET A 306 -36.99 9.37 2.34
C MET A 306 -36.14 8.43 3.19
N ALA A 307 -36.64 7.25 3.50
CA ALA A 307 -35.86 6.23 4.26
C ALA A 307 -34.65 5.69 3.48
N GLU A 308 -34.72 5.67 2.16
CA GLU A 308 -33.61 5.30 1.29
C GLU A 308 -32.55 6.42 1.16
N ASP A 309 -32.81 7.64 1.63
CA ASP A 309 -31.97 8.84 1.47
C ASP A 309 -30.78 8.93 2.46
N ILE A 310 -30.57 7.92 3.29
CA ILE A 310 -29.49 7.92 4.30
C ILE A 310 -28.15 7.43 3.75
N GLN A 311 -28.09 7.07 2.46
CA GLN A 311 -26.82 6.68 1.82
C GLN A 311 -26.17 7.92 1.16
N THR A 312 -25.55 8.70 2.00
CA THR A 312 -24.90 9.98 1.70
C THR A 312 -23.71 9.88 0.76
N LYS A 313 -23.63 10.91 -0.10
CA LYS A 313 -22.52 11.34 -0.95
C LYS A 313 -21.16 10.95 -0.40
N GLU A 314 -20.35 10.29 -1.22
CA GLU A 314 -18.90 10.44 -1.12
C GLU A 314 -18.61 11.94 -1.33
N SER A 315 -18.34 12.64 -0.25
CA SER A 315 -17.80 13.99 -0.35
C SER A 315 -16.41 13.85 -0.92
N PHE A 316 -16.16 14.48 -2.08
CA PHE A 316 -14.79 14.63 -2.57
C PHE A 316 -13.96 15.24 -1.44
N LEU A 317 -12.93 14.52 -1.07
CA LEU A 317 -11.99 14.96 -0.04
C LEU A 317 -11.15 16.07 -0.68
N GLU A 318 -11.16 17.27 -0.13
CA GLU A 318 -10.29 18.37 -0.55
C GLU A 318 -9.34 18.68 0.59
N ILE A 319 -8.04 18.59 0.36
CA ILE A 319 -7.00 18.99 1.33
C ILE A 319 -6.57 20.43 0.97
N PRO A 320 -6.98 21.45 1.74
CA PRO A 320 -6.52 22.80 1.49
C PRO A 320 -5.10 22.98 2.01
N ILE A 321 -4.19 23.37 1.14
CA ILE A 321 -2.83 23.78 1.50
C ILE A 321 -2.80 25.31 1.45
N PRO A 322 -2.60 25.99 2.60
CA PRO A 322 -2.57 27.44 2.61
C PRO A 322 -1.32 27.95 1.91
N ASN A 323 -1.45 29.02 1.16
CA ASN A 323 -0.31 29.69 0.56
C ASN A 323 0.43 30.49 1.62
N GLY A 324 1.73 30.24 1.75
CA GLY A 324 2.63 31.07 2.55
C GLY A 324 2.98 32.41 1.89
N PRO A 325 3.93 33.15 2.47
CA PRO A 325 4.44 34.37 1.87
C PRO A 325 4.98 34.11 0.47
N ARG A 326 4.94 35.14 -0.41
CA ARG A 326 5.45 35.01 -1.78
C ARG A 326 6.93 34.67 -1.77
N LEU A 327 7.33 33.63 -2.51
CA LEU A 327 8.72 33.25 -2.68
C LEU A 327 9.49 34.32 -3.49
N GLY A 328 10.74 34.54 -3.11
CA GLY A 328 11.71 35.30 -3.88
C GLY A 328 12.21 34.52 -5.11
N SER A 329 13.20 35.08 -5.81
CA SER A 329 13.86 34.40 -6.94
C SER A 329 14.68 33.19 -6.50
N ASN A 330 15.32 33.28 -5.34
CA ASN A 330 16.12 32.20 -4.76
C ASN A 330 15.27 31.46 -3.74
N VAL A 331 15.08 30.18 -3.95
CA VAL A 331 14.32 29.30 -3.05
C VAL A 331 15.31 28.51 -2.20
N ILE A 332 15.91 27.48 -2.73
CA ILE A 332 16.97 26.69 -2.11
C ILE A 332 17.97 26.34 -3.21
N ASP A 333 19.21 26.70 -3.02
CA ASP A 333 20.32 26.41 -3.91
C ASP A 333 21.32 25.52 -3.17
N ALA A 334 21.68 24.39 -3.76
CA ALA A 334 22.78 23.54 -3.32
C ALA A 334 24.02 23.87 -4.14
N GLU A 335 25.13 24.23 -3.49
CA GLU A 335 26.39 24.56 -4.12
C GLU A 335 27.49 23.61 -3.62
N HIS A 336 28.01 22.79 -4.53
CA HIS A 336 29.13 21.86 -4.28
C HIS A 336 28.95 20.95 -3.07
N VAL A 337 27.71 20.51 -2.81
CA VAL A 337 27.36 19.74 -1.62
C VAL A 337 27.83 18.29 -1.76
N SER A 338 28.61 17.82 -0.78
CA SER A 338 29.02 16.43 -0.69
C SER A 338 28.69 15.85 0.67
N LYS A 339 28.36 14.55 0.70
CA LYS A 339 28.02 13.84 1.94
C LYS A 339 28.39 12.37 1.89
N ALA A 340 29.07 11.90 2.98
CA ALA A 340 29.38 10.50 3.19
C ALA A 340 29.01 10.09 4.63
N PHE A 341 28.79 8.79 4.85
CA PHE A 341 28.66 8.18 6.17
C PHE A 341 29.65 7.04 6.30
N GLY A 342 30.75 7.29 7.05
CA GLY A 342 31.87 6.36 7.12
C GLY A 342 32.46 6.15 5.72
N ASP A 343 32.52 4.91 5.28
CA ASP A 343 33.06 4.52 3.96
C ASP A 343 32.02 4.65 2.83
N LYS A 344 30.74 4.91 3.16
CA LYS A 344 29.68 5.04 2.16
C LYS A 344 29.54 6.48 1.71
N LEU A 345 30.00 6.78 0.50
CA LEU A 345 29.75 8.04 -0.18
C LEU A 345 28.32 8.06 -0.70
N LEU A 346 27.56 9.13 -0.42
CA LEU A 346 26.19 9.30 -0.92
C LEU A 346 26.19 10.12 -2.21
N TYR A 347 26.86 11.26 -2.21
CA TYR A 347 27.01 12.14 -3.38
C TYR A 347 28.20 13.07 -3.21
N THR A 348 28.76 13.46 -4.35
CA THR A 348 29.89 14.38 -4.48
C THR A 348 29.50 15.52 -5.40
N ASP A 349 29.82 16.73 -4.98
CA ASP A 349 29.66 17.96 -5.81
C ASP A 349 28.23 18.18 -6.34
N LEU A 350 27.22 17.87 -5.50
CA LEU A 350 25.82 18.04 -5.86
C LEU A 350 25.49 19.53 -6.01
N ASN A 351 24.97 19.90 -7.18
CA ASN A 351 24.58 21.25 -7.52
C ASN A 351 23.17 21.27 -8.10
N PHE A 352 22.25 21.99 -7.48
CA PHE A 352 20.90 22.22 -8.01
C PHE A 352 20.28 23.48 -7.43
N SER A 353 19.24 23.99 -8.10
CA SER A 353 18.46 25.14 -7.69
C SER A 353 16.98 24.81 -7.77
N LEU A 354 16.24 25.02 -6.68
CA LEU A 354 14.80 24.78 -6.67
C LEU A 354 14.06 25.94 -7.34
N PRO A 355 13.18 25.67 -8.31
CA PRO A 355 12.43 26.72 -8.99
C PRO A 355 11.31 27.27 -8.08
N PRO A 356 11.08 28.60 -8.06
CA PRO A 356 9.89 29.14 -7.38
C PRO A 356 8.62 28.61 -8.05
N ALA A 357 7.64 28.18 -7.24
CA ALA A 357 6.39 27.56 -7.68
C ALA A 357 6.57 26.27 -8.51
N GLY A 358 7.71 25.56 -8.36
CA GLY A 358 7.94 24.25 -8.98
C GLY A 358 7.60 23.09 -8.06
N ILE A 359 7.16 21.99 -8.65
CA ILE A 359 7.02 20.72 -7.95
C ILE A 359 8.13 19.79 -8.45
N VAL A 360 9.03 19.41 -7.54
CA VAL A 360 10.23 18.61 -7.81
C VAL A 360 10.06 17.24 -7.18
N GLY A 361 10.06 16.18 -7.99
CA GLY A 361 10.11 14.80 -7.52
C GLY A 361 11.55 14.36 -7.29
N VAL A 362 11.83 13.72 -6.19
CA VAL A 362 13.14 13.13 -5.87
C VAL A 362 13.04 11.62 -5.96
N ILE A 363 13.78 11.01 -6.88
CA ILE A 363 13.79 9.57 -7.13
C ILE A 363 15.18 8.99 -6.96
N GLY A 364 15.27 7.69 -6.75
CA GLY A 364 16.53 6.95 -6.64
C GLY A 364 16.41 5.74 -5.72
N PRO A 365 17.45 4.88 -5.70
CA PRO A 365 17.47 3.67 -4.89
C PRO A 365 17.35 3.96 -3.39
N ASN A 366 16.97 2.93 -2.64
CA ASN A 366 16.97 3.02 -1.18
C ASN A 366 18.42 3.18 -0.66
N GLY A 367 18.60 4.12 0.27
CA GLY A 367 19.92 4.45 0.81
C GLY A 367 20.80 5.32 -0.08
N ALA A 368 20.30 5.91 -1.19
CA ALA A 368 21.00 6.87 -2.02
C ALA A 368 21.13 8.28 -1.40
N GLY A 369 20.54 8.51 -0.23
CA GLY A 369 20.66 9.79 0.46
C GLY A 369 19.49 10.77 0.27
N LYS A 370 18.36 10.34 -0.29
CA LYS A 370 17.17 11.20 -0.54
C LYS A 370 16.72 11.94 0.73
N THR A 371 16.40 11.22 1.79
CA THR A 371 16.04 11.80 3.11
C THR A 371 17.17 12.63 3.73
N THR A 372 18.43 12.27 3.45
CA THR A 372 19.61 13.01 3.94
C THR A 372 19.64 14.43 3.43
N ILE A 373 19.27 14.68 2.16
CA ILE A 373 19.17 16.04 1.61
C ILE A 373 18.14 16.87 2.40
N PHE A 374 16.96 16.32 2.68
CA PHE A 374 15.96 17.04 3.47
C PHE A 374 16.46 17.39 4.87
N LYS A 375 17.17 16.45 5.53
CA LYS A 375 17.79 16.71 6.83
C LYS A 375 18.85 17.78 6.79
N MET A 376 19.61 17.90 5.69
CA MET A 376 20.59 18.96 5.52
C MET A 376 19.93 20.31 5.22
N ILE A 377 18.91 20.36 4.39
CA ILE A 377 18.11 21.57 4.14
C ILE A 377 17.48 22.08 5.45
N MET A 378 17.04 21.17 6.33
CA MET A 378 16.46 21.51 7.64
C MET A 378 17.52 21.82 8.72
N GLU A 379 18.80 21.92 8.35
CA GLU A 379 19.94 22.13 9.26
C GLU A 379 20.07 21.10 10.39
N GLY A 380 19.36 19.98 10.30
CA GLY A 380 19.49 18.84 11.23
C GLY A 380 20.76 18.03 11.01
N LEU A 381 21.42 18.20 9.87
CA LEU A 381 22.67 17.54 9.49
C LEU A 381 23.52 18.52 8.65
N LEU A 382 24.81 18.57 8.89
CA LEU A 382 25.72 19.39 8.08
C LEU A 382 26.28 18.58 6.92
N PRO A 383 26.44 19.20 5.71
CA PRO A 383 27.19 18.62 4.62
C PRO A 383 28.69 18.50 4.99
N ASP A 384 29.41 17.58 4.36
CA ASP A 384 30.86 17.43 4.57
C ASP A 384 31.65 18.49 3.78
N SER A 385 31.09 18.92 2.64
CA SER A 385 31.56 20.10 1.89
C SER A 385 30.39 20.76 1.16
N GLY A 386 30.58 22.00 0.74
CA GLY A 386 29.54 22.81 0.11
C GLY A 386 28.53 23.40 1.11
N GLU A 387 27.51 24.04 0.58
CA GLU A 387 26.47 24.69 1.41
C GLU A 387 25.11 24.71 0.73
N PHE A 388 24.05 24.81 1.54
CA PHE A 388 22.69 25.12 1.07
C PHE A 388 22.39 26.59 1.33
N LYS A 389 22.03 27.33 0.27
CA LYS A 389 21.59 28.73 0.37
C LYS A 389 20.07 28.77 0.36
N ILE A 390 19.48 29.12 1.49
CA ILE A 390 18.04 29.24 1.66
C ILE A 390 17.64 30.70 1.53
N GLY A 391 16.65 30.99 0.68
CA GLY A 391 16.15 32.35 0.47
C GLY A 391 15.51 32.94 1.75
N GLU A 392 15.70 34.24 1.98
CA GLU A 392 15.21 34.93 3.20
C GLU A 392 13.69 34.85 3.39
N THR A 393 12.93 34.67 2.31
CA THR A 393 11.45 34.57 2.34
C THR A 393 10.95 33.15 2.50
N VAL A 394 11.84 32.17 2.53
CA VAL A 394 11.49 30.74 2.59
C VAL A 394 10.97 30.38 3.98
N LYS A 395 9.80 29.75 4.00
CA LYS A 395 9.22 29.07 5.17
C LYS A 395 8.98 27.62 4.82
N ILE A 396 9.75 26.72 5.42
CA ILE A 396 9.71 25.29 5.13
C ILE A 396 8.66 24.60 5.99
N GLY A 397 7.78 23.80 5.35
CA GLY A 397 6.97 22.79 6.00
C GLY A 397 7.55 21.42 5.68
N TYR A 398 7.95 20.67 6.67
CA TYR A 398 8.55 19.35 6.52
C TYR A 398 7.67 18.24 7.07
N VAL A 399 7.43 17.22 6.27
CA VAL A 399 6.77 15.98 6.68
C VAL A 399 7.83 14.88 6.71
N ASP A 400 8.19 14.45 7.93
CA ASP A 400 9.19 13.41 8.20
C ASP A 400 8.54 12.04 8.32
N GLN A 401 9.29 11.00 7.96
CA GLN A 401 8.91 9.60 8.23
C GLN A 401 8.92 9.22 9.72
N THR A 402 9.73 9.91 10.53
CA THR A 402 10.04 9.49 11.92
C THR A 402 9.21 10.21 12.98
N HIS A 403 8.01 10.34 12.93
CA HIS A 403 6.98 10.85 13.87
C HIS A 403 7.40 11.13 15.34
N ALA A 404 8.66 11.49 15.62
CA ALA A 404 9.28 11.51 16.95
C ALA A 404 8.71 12.60 17.89
N ASP A 405 8.05 13.64 17.36
CA ASP A 405 7.70 14.83 18.13
C ASP A 405 6.27 14.87 18.67
N ILE A 406 5.43 13.85 18.41
CA ILE A 406 4.04 13.87 18.85
C ILE A 406 3.85 13.07 20.13
N SER A 407 3.33 13.70 21.19
CA SER A 407 3.00 13.02 22.45
C SER A 407 1.93 11.95 22.23
N ALA A 408 2.26 10.69 22.56
CA ALA A 408 1.38 9.53 22.45
C ALA A 408 0.09 9.63 23.29
N GLU A 409 0.09 10.46 24.34
CA GLU A 409 -1.04 10.61 25.27
C GLU A 409 -2.11 11.59 24.80
N ARG A 410 -1.78 12.50 23.87
CA ARG A 410 -2.75 13.47 23.32
C ARG A 410 -3.70 12.79 22.33
N THR A 411 -4.90 13.35 22.20
CA THR A 411 -5.83 12.88 21.16
C THR A 411 -5.47 13.49 19.81
N VAL A 412 -5.92 12.86 18.72
CA VAL A 412 -5.78 13.40 17.35
C VAL A 412 -6.34 14.82 17.28
N PHE A 413 -7.50 15.06 17.91
CA PHE A 413 -8.12 16.37 17.97
C PHE A 413 -7.22 17.39 18.69
N ASP A 414 -6.70 17.04 19.87
CA ASP A 414 -5.86 17.94 20.66
C ASP A 414 -4.55 18.30 19.98
N VAL A 415 -3.94 17.33 19.26
CA VAL A 415 -2.67 17.56 18.56
C VAL A 415 -2.83 18.57 17.41
N VAL A 416 -3.92 18.50 16.65
CA VAL A 416 -4.13 19.38 15.49
C VAL A 416 -4.70 20.73 15.91
N SER A 417 -5.59 20.75 16.91
CA SER A 417 -6.36 21.95 17.29
C SER A 417 -5.89 22.63 18.56
N ASP A 418 -4.97 22.01 19.32
CA ASP A 418 -4.62 22.43 20.70
C ASP A 418 -5.85 22.60 21.61
N GLY A 419 -6.89 21.78 21.36
CA GLY A 419 -8.16 21.81 22.09
C GLY A 419 -9.13 22.89 21.62
N LEU A 420 -8.80 23.66 20.58
CA LEU A 420 -9.64 24.73 20.05
C LEU A 420 -10.68 24.19 19.06
N GLU A 421 -11.88 24.76 19.06
CA GLU A 421 -12.95 24.39 18.13
C GLU A 421 -12.65 24.74 16.67
N TYR A 422 -11.79 25.72 16.45
CA TYR A 422 -11.38 26.18 15.13
C TYR A 422 -9.86 26.18 15.01
N VAL A 423 -9.35 25.69 13.88
CA VAL A 423 -7.94 25.79 13.49
C VAL A 423 -7.79 26.89 12.45
N GLU A 424 -6.66 27.58 12.50
CA GLU A 424 -6.25 28.52 11.47
C GLU A 424 -5.49 27.74 10.39
N VAL A 425 -5.99 27.83 9.16
CA VAL A 425 -5.38 27.26 7.97
C VAL A 425 -5.10 28.42 7.02
N GLY A 426 -3.91 28.96 7.09
CA GLY A 426 -3.61 30.24 6.46
C GLY A 426 -4.49 31.36 7.04
N SER A 427 -5.11 32.13 6.17
CA SER A 427 -6.03 33.22 6.54
C SER A 427 -7.46 32.75 6.89
N GLN A 428 -7.73 31.45 6.79
CA GLN A 428 -9.08 30.92 7.02
C GLN A 428 -9.18 30.23 8.38
N LYS A 429 -10.31 30.45 9.08
CA LYS A 429 -10.69 29.68 10.26
C LYS A 429 -11.63 28.55 9.86
N ILE A 430 -11.16 27.31 10.06
CA ILE A 430 -11.92 26.09 9.74
C ILE A 430 -12.25 25.38 11.04
N ASN A 431 -13.45 24.82 11.16
CA ASN A 431 -13.78 23.95 12.30
C ASN A 431 -12.81 22.77 12.38
N SER A 432 -12.21 22.56 13.55
CA SER A 432 -11.13 21.57 13.77
C SER A 432 -11.56 20.15 13.41
N ARG A 433 -12.79 19.77 13.71
CA ARG A 433 -13.33 18.46 13.37
C ARG A 433 -13.58 18.30 11.87
N ALA A 434 -14.04 19.34 11.20
CA ALA A 434 -14.22 19.37 9.76
C ALA A 434 -12.86 19.32 9.04
N TYR A 435 -11.84 20.00 9.56
CA TYR A 435 -10.46 19.91 9.04
C TYR A 435 -9.91 18.50 9.14
N LEU A 436 -10.01 17.85 10.30
CA LEU A 436 -9.57 16.47 10.51
C LEU A 436 -10.31 15.47 9.62
N SER A 437 -11.59 15.71 9.35
CA SER A 437 -12.36 14.85 8.43
C SER A 437 -11.81 14.86 7.00
N LYS A 438 -11.13 15.94 6.58
CA LYS A 438 -10.44 16.03 5.29
C LYS A 438 -9.21 15.13 5.18
N PHE A 439 -8.69 14.64 6.31
CA PHE A 439 -7.60 13.65 6.40
C PHE A 439 -8.13 12.26 6.78
N ASN A 440 -9.42 12.02 6.54
CA ASN A 440 -10.08 10.74 6.81
C ASN A 440 -10.08 10.32 8.30
N PHE A 441 -10.08 11.31 9.22
CA PHE A 441 -10.38 11.07 10.63
C PHE A 441 -11.87 11.28 10.90
N GLY A 442 -12.63 10.16 11.01
CA GLY A 442 -14.04 10.18 11.37
C GLY A 442 -14.28 10.63 12.82
N GLY A 443 -15.53 10.91 13.19
CA GLY A 443 -15.86 11.49 14.50
C GLY A 443 -15.30 10.72 15.71
N SER A 444 -15.29 9.39 15.68
CA SER A 444 -14.71 8.55 16.76
C SER A 444 -13.18 8.55 16.72
N ASP A 445 -12.57 8.61 15.52
CA ASP A 445 -11.12 8.52 15.34
C ASP A 445 -10.41 9.77 15.84
N GLN A 446 -11.07 10.92 15.77
CA GLN A 446 -10.55 12.20 16.28
C GLN A 446 -10.31 12.19 17.79
N ASN A 447 -10.97 11.33 18.53
CA ASN A 447 -10.81 11.20 19.99
C ASN A 447 -9.83 10.08 20.39
N LYS A 448 -9.25 9.34 19.41
CA LYS A 448 -8.21 8.34 19.69
C LYS A 448 -6.94 9.04 20.19
N LYS A 449 -6.22 8.40 21.12
CA LYS A 449 -4.87 8.82 21.49
C LYS A 449 -3.91 8.52 20.35
N VAL A 450 -2.90 9.37 20.16
CA VAL A 450 -1.88 9.19 19.13
C VAL A 450 -1.15 7.85 19.25
N GLY A 451 -0.86 7.42 20.48
CA GLY A 451 -0.15 6.14 20.73
C GLY A 451 -0.89 4.87 20.31
N VAL A 452 -2.18 4.95 19.93
CA VAL A 452 -2.95 3.79 19.44
C VAL A 452 -3.23 3.86 17.94
N LEU A 453 -2.68 4.86 17.25
CA LEU A 453 -2.84 5.02 15.81
C LEU A 453 -1.97 4.01 15.05
N SER A 454 -2.49 3.54 13.93
CA SER A 454 -1.67 2.81 12.94
C SER A 454 -0.67 3.76 12.26
N GLY A 455 0.39 3.21 11.64
CA GLY A 455 1.38 4.00 10.91
C GLY A 455 0.73 4.94 9.88
N GLY A 456 -0.23 4.46 9.10
CA GLY A 456 -0.94 5.28 8.13
C GLY A 456 -1.85 6.35 8.76
N GLU A 457 -2.47 6.09 9.91
CA GLU A 457 -3.21 7.13 10.65
C GLU A 457 -2.25 8.20 11.18
N LEU A 458 -1.08 7.79 11.66
CA LEU A 458 -0.05 8.71 12.16
C LEU A 458 0.53 9.58 11.03
N ASN A 459 0.78 9.00 9.86
CA ASN A 459 1.24 9.74 8.68
C ASN A 459 0.22 10.80 8.23
N ARG A 460 -1.08 10.45 8.17
CA ARG A 460 -2.15 11.41 7.89
C ARG A 460 -2.26 12.52 8.94
N LEU A 461 -2.00 12.21 10.21
CA LEU A 461 -1.98 13.21 11.28
C LEU A 461 -0.83 14.20 11.08
N HIS A 462 0.37 13.72 10.74
CA HIS A 462 1.52 14.55 10.40
C HIS A 462 1.26 15.47 9.21
N LEU A 463 0.68 14.92 8.15
CA LEU A 463 0.24 15.72 7.01
C LEU A 463 -0.73 16.83 7.44
N ALA A 464 -1.73 16.50 8.26
CA ALA A 464 -2.69 17.49 8.75
C ALA A 464 -2.02 18.59 9.58
N MET A 465 -1.01 18.25 10.37
CA MET A 465 -0.25 19.24 11.17
C MET A 465 0.61 20.15 10.29
N THR A 466 1.35 19.56 9.35
CA THR A 466 2.26 20.32 8.48
C THR A 466 1.49 21.18 7.49
N LEU A 467 0.45 20.64 6.86
CA LEU A 467 -0.31 21.36 5.84
C LEU A 467 -1.24 22.46 6.39
N LYS A 468 -1.42 22.60 7.71
CA LYS A 468 -2.12 23.77 8.28
C LYS A 468 -1.22 25.01 8.38
N THR A 469 0.10 24.81 8.35
CA THR A 469 1.07 25.92 8.49
C THR A 469 1.19 26.72 7.20
N GLU A 470 1.47 28.01 7.31
CA GLU A 470 1.70 28.88 6.15
C GLU A 470 3.13 28.70 5.59
N ALA A 471 3.45 27.48 5.14
CA ALA A 471 4.71 27.22 4.45
C ALA A 471 4.61 27.68 2.98
N ASN A 472 5.73 28.08 2.40
CA ASN A 472 5.85 28.37 0.95
C ASN A 472 6.83 27.41 0.25
N VAL A 473 7.53 26.59 1.03
CA VAL A 473 8.29 25.42 0.55
C VAL A 473 7.84 24.20 1.34
N LEU A 474 7.40 23.15 0.64
CA LEU A 474 7.02 21.88 1.24
C LEU A 474 8.07 20.82 0.93
N LEU A 475 8.60 20.19 1.96
CA LEU A 475 9.46 19.00 1.85
C LEU A 475 8.65 17.80 2.34
N LEU A 476 8.30 16.89 1.43
CA LEU A 476 7.45 15.74 1.71
C LEU A 476 8.26 14.45 1.53
N ASP A 477 8.57 13.77 2.63
CA ASP A 477 9.34 12.52 2.62
C ASP A 477 8.37 11.32 2.70
N GLU A 478 8.23 10.61 1.58
CA GLU A 478 7.31 9.47 1.40
C GLU A 478 5.87 9.74 1.88
N PRO A 479 5.25 10.84 1.43
CA PRO A 479 3.91 11.20 1.91
C PRO A 479 2.82 10.23 1.43
N THR A 480 3.16 9.35 0.50
CA THR A 480 2.23 8.38 -0.10
C THR A 480 2.11 7.08 0.68
N ASN A 481 3.04 6.80 1.60
CA ASN A 481 3.05 5.55 2.36
C ASN A 481 1.82 5.43 3.26
N ASP A 482 1.16 4.27 3.20
CA ASP A 482 -0.01 3.91 4.01
C ASP A 482 -1.21 4.88 3.91
N ILE A 483 -1.27 5.71 2.86
CA ILE A 483 -2.40 6.60 2.57
C ILE A 483 -3.37 5.93 1.60
N ASP A 484 -4.66 6.01 1.89
CA ASP A 484 -5.69 5.50 0.97
C ASP A 484 -5.82 6.34 -0.30
N ILE A 485 -6.30 5.71 -1.38
CA ILE A 485 -6.38 6.30 -2.72
C ILE A 485 -7.17 7.63 -2.76
N ASN A 486 -8.22 7.79 -1.93
CA ASN A 486 -9.03 9.01 -1.94
C ASN A 486 -8.29 10.16 -1.27
N THR A 487 -7.61 9.90 -0.14
CA THR A 487 -6.76 10.88 0.54
C THR A 487 -5.57 11.26 -0.32
N LEU A 488 -4.98 10.28 -1.04
CA LEU A 488 -3.88 10.51 -1.96
C LEU A 488 -4.26 11.44 -3.12
N ARG A 489 -5.45 11.24 -3.71
CA ARG A 489 -5.99 12.15 -4.74
C ARG A 489 -6.19 13.56 -4.23
N ALA A 490 -6.77 13.70 -3.02
CA ALA A 490 -6.95 15.01 -2.42
C ALA A 490 -5.61 15.72 -2.15
N LEU A 491 -4.57 14.95 -1.80
CA LEU A 491 -3.21 15.46 -1.63
C LEU A 491 -2.61 15.89 -2.98
N GLU A 492 -2.76 15.10 -4.04
CA GLU A 492 -2.36 15.45 -5.40
C GLU A 492 -2.95 16.78 -5.83
N GLU A 493 -4.28 16.93 -5.71
CA GLU A 493 -4.99 18.16 -6.05
C GLU A 493 -4.55 19.34 -5.17
N GLY A 494 -4.32 19.10 -3.89
CA GLY A 494 -3.82 20.11 -2.96
C GLY A 494 -2.44 20.63 -3.36
N ILE A 495 -1.49 19.73 -3.71
CA ILE A 495 -0.13 20.08 -4.12
C ILE A 495 -0.13 20.77 -5.50
N GLN A 496 -0.95 20.30 -6.45
CA GLN A 496 -1.08 20.95 -7.77
C GLN A 496 -1.62 22.39 -7.66
N ASN A 497 -2.45 22.68 -6.69
CA ASN A 497 -3.00 24.01 -6.44
C ASN A 497 -2.12 24.86 -5.51
N PHE A 498 -1.02 24.32 -5.01
CA PHE A 498 -0.11 25.03 -4.13
C PHE A 498 0.74 26.03 -4.93
N ALA A 499 0.73 27.29 -4.51
CA ALA A 499 1.45 28.36 -5.22
C ALA A 499 2.94 28.46 -4.84
N GLY A 500 3.42 27.64 -3.91
CA GLY A 500 4.81 27.57 -3.46
C GLY A 500 5.64 26.54 -4.21
N CYS A 501 6.83 26.22 -3.68
CA CYS A 501 7.68 25.15 -4.15
C CYS A 501 7.41 23.89 -3.33
N ALA A 502 7.25 22.73 -3.97
CA ALA A 502 7.16 21.44 -3.30
C ALA A 502 8.26 20.49 -3.77
N VAL A 503 8.95 19.85 -2.83
CA VAL A 503 9.93 18.80 -3.12
C VAL A 503 9.41 17.51 -2.48
N VAL A 504 9.24 16.48 -3.29
CA VAL A 504 8.57 15.24 -2.88
C VAL A 504 9.46 14.04 -3.15
N ILE A 505 9.84 13.35 -2.10
CA ILE A 505 10.45 12.03 -2.20
C ILE A 505 9.29 11.02 -2.20
N SER A 506 9.17 10.21 -3.23
CA SER A 506 8.19 9.13 -3.27
C SER A 506 8.61 8.00 -4.19
N HIS A 507 8.22 6.78 -3.84
CA HIS A 507 8.30 5.61 -4.70
C HIS A 507 7.02 5.38 -5.51
N ASP A 508 5.94 6.14 -5.23
CA ASP A 508 4.71 6.12 -6.03
C ASP A 508 4.91 6.88 -7.35
N ARG A 509 5.22 6.12 -8.40
CA ARG A 509 5.45 6.66 -9.76
C ARG A 509 4.23 7.40 -10.30
N TRP A 510 3.03 6.91 -10.03
CA TRP A 510 1.78 7.55 -10.47
C TRP A 510 1.57 8.92 -9.81
N PHE A 511 1.90 9.02 -8.53
CA PHE A 511 1.83 10.28 -7.79
C PHE A 511 2.80 11.30 -8.38
N LEU A 512 4.07 10.90 -8.58
CA LEU A 512 5.10 11.77 -9.15
C LEU A 512 4.74 12.23 -10.57
N ASP A 513 4.28 11.33 -11.44
CA ASP A 513 3.87 11.66 -12.81
C ASP A 513 2.75 12.70 -12.87
N ARG A 514 1.85 12.67 -11.91
CA ARG A 514 0.71 13.60 -11.87
C ARG A 514 1.06 14.97 -11.35
N ILE A 515 1.99 15.08 -10.41
CA ILE A 515 2.26 16.35 -9.72
C ILE A 515 3.59 16.99 -10.11
N CYS A 516 4.62 16.22 -10.43
CA CYS A 516 5.97 16.74 -10.62
C CYS A 516 6.16 17.31 -12.02
N ILE A 517 6.80 18.48 -12.07
CA ILE A 517 7.23 19.16 -13.30
C ILE A 517 8.73 18.94 -13.53
N HIS A 518 9.47 18.71 -12.45
CA HIS A 518 10.91 18.47 -12.44
C HIS A 518 11.22 17.21 -11.66
N ILE A 519 12.28 16.50 -12.05
CA ILE A 519 12.78 15.32 -11.35
C ILE A 519 14.25 15.53 -10.99
N LEU A 520 14.57 15.25 -9.73
CA LEU A 520 15.94 15.09 -9.24
C LEU A 520 16.19 13.60 -9.04
N ALA A 521 17.00 13.01 -9.91
CA ALA A 521 17.30 11.59 -9.87
C ALA A 521 18.66 11.31 -9.22
N PHE A 522 18.70 10.36 -8.30
CA PHE A 522 19.91 9.79 -7.74
C PHE A 522 20.14 8.42 -8.37
N GLU A 523 21.21 8.26 -9.12
CA GLU A 523 21.52 7.01 -9.83
C GLU A 523 22.26 5.99 -8.96
N GLY A 524 22.75 6.41 -7.79
CA GLY A 524 23.31 5.53 -6.76
C GLY A 524 24.80 5.23 -6.89
N ASP A 525 25.45 5.78 -7.88
CA ASP A 525 26.91 5.64 -8.17
C ASP A 525 27.76 6.79 -7.62
N SER A 526 27.14 7.73 -6.91
CA SER A 526 27.79 8.87 -6.26
C SER A 526 28.33 9.95 -7.23
N GLU A 527 27.98 9.89 -8.51
CA GLU A 527 28.31 10.92 -9.52
C GLU A 527 27.15 11.90 -9.80
#